data_3ea3a32a5122c8967d8ec8a1d4f5ce7f
#
_entry.id   3ea3a32a5122c8967d8ec8a1d4f5ce7f
#
_cell.length_a   1.000
_cell.length_b   1.000
_cell.length_c   1.000
_cell.angle_alpha   90.00
_cell.angle_beta   90.00
_cell.angle_gamma   90.00
#
_symmetry.space_group_name_H-M   'P 1'
#
loop_
_entity.id
_entity.type
_entity.pdbx_description
1 polymer ?
#
loop_
_entity_poly.entity_id
_entity_poly.type
_entity_poly.pdbx_seq_one_letter_code
_entity_poly.pdbx_strand_id
1 'polypeptide(L)'
;MARRKRTSDKEVIKKIEEELAESMTGNQFQPIKRQLRINQFKWTDNQKEFFKLGLHQEAKIVFVSGPAGTSKSLLSVYCGLQLLNQKRVSDIMYLRSSVESADQRLGYLPGNADEKLAY
;
A
#
# COMPACT_ATOMS: atom_id res chain seq x y z
N MET A 1 -17.04 -29.75 -49.00
CA MET A 1 -16.90 -28.39 -48.48
C MET A 1 -17.33 -28.37 -47.03
N ALA A 2 -16.39 -28.26 -46.13
CA ALA A 2 -16.65 -28.25 -44.70
C ALA A 2 -17.19 -26.86 -44.29
N ARG A 3 -18.41 -26.82 -43.80
CA ARG A 3 -19.09 -25.61 -43.30
C ARG A 3 -18.49 -25.26 -41.94
N ARG A 4 -17.58 -24.30 -41.89
CA ARG A 4 -17.06 -23.74 -40.62
C ARG A 4 -18.24 -23.21 -39.82
N LYS A 5 -18.54 -23.83 -38.66
CA LYS A 5 -19.46 -23.32 -37.68
C LYS A 5 -18.94 -21.95 -37.20
N ARG A 6 -19.61 -20.87 -37.53
CA ARG A 6 -19.42 -19.59 -36.87
C ARG A 6 -19.81 -19.77 -35.41
N THR A 7 -18.83 -19.86 -34.55
CA THR A 7 -19.03 -19.70 -33.11
C THR A 7 -19.70 -18.34 -32.92
N SER A 8 -20.85 -18.31 -32.28
CA SER A 8 -21.64 -17.10 -32.12
C SER A 8 -20.77 -16.07 -31.39
N ASP A 9 -20.68 -14.85 -31.92
CA ASP A 9 -19.92 -13.74 -31.32
C ASP A 9 -20.30 -13.52 -29.84
N LYS A 10 -21.50 -13.92 -29.46
CA LYS A 10 -22.01 -13.92 -28.08
C LYS A 10 -21.29 -14.89 -27.14
N GLU A 11 -20.88 -16.08 -27.64
CA GLU A 11 -20.11 -17.05 -26.81
C GLU A 11 -18.67 -16.58 -26.59
N VAL A 12 -18.09 -15.91 -27.57
CA VAL A 12 -16.76 -15.32 -27.45
C VAL A 12 -16.75 -14.16 -26.47
N ILE A 13 -17.73 -13.27 -26.57
CA ILE A 13 -17.90 -12.14 -25.64
C ILE A 13 -18.09 -12.65 -24.21
N LYS A 14 -18.94 -13.66 -24.01
CA LYS A 14 -19.19 -14.23 -22.68
C LYS A 14 -17.92 -14.84 -22.05
N LYS A 15 -17.11 -15.54 -22.85
CA LYS A 15 -15.82 -16.08 -22.37
C LYS A 15 -14.83 -14.98 -21.98
N ILE A 16 -14.76 -13.90 -22.75
CA ILE A 16 -13.88 -12.76 -22.44
C ILE A 16 -14.36 -12.05 -21.16
N GLU A 17 -15.65 -11.93 -20.97
CA GLU A 17 -16.23 -11.37 -19.74
C GLU A 17 -15.95 -12.25 -18.51
N GLU A 18 -16.04 -13.58 -18.65
CA GLU A 18 -15.71 -14.51 -17.58
C GLU A 18 -14.20 -14.48 -17.26
N GLU A 19 -13.32 -14.48 -18.26
CA GLU A 19 -11.86 -14.37 -18.05
C GLU A 19 -11.47 -13.02 -17.44
N LEU A 20 -12.11 -11.91 -17.84
CA LEU A 20 -11.93 -10.60 -17.23
C LEU A 20 -12.41 -10.57 -15.77
N ALA A 21 -13.55 -11.17 -15.48
CA ALA A 21 -14.07 -11.27 -14.11
C ALA A 21 -13.15 -12.12 -13.23
N GLU A 22 -12.62 -13.24 -13.72
CA GLU A 22 -11.65 -14.06 -13.00
C GLU A 22 -10.32 -13.33 -12.78
N SER A 23 -9.83 -12.58 -13.75
CA SER A 23 -8.60 -11.78 -13.59
C SER A 23 -8.76 -10.63 -12.62
N MET A 24 -9.96 -10.04 -12.52
CA MET A 24 -10.26 -8.98 -11.55
C MET A 24 -10.50 -9.52 -10.14
N THR A 25 -10.96 -10.77 -9.98
CA THR A 25 -11.12 -11.42 -8.67
C THR A 25 -9.85 -12.12 -8.18
N GLY A 26 -8.83 -12.24 -9.02
CA GLY A 26 -7.58 -12.96 -8.74
C GLY A 26 -6.67 -12.36 -7.65
N ASN A 27 -6.96 -11.18 -7.15
CA ASN A 27 -6.30 -10.59 -5.99
C ASN A 27 -7.25 -10.53 -4.80
N GLN A 28 -7.74 -11.69 -4.35
CA GLN A 28 -8.35 -11.79 -3.04
C GLN A 28 -7.27 -11.53 -2.00
N PHE A 29 -7.16 -10.28 -1.55
CA PHE A 29 -6.36 -9.89 -0.41
C PHE A 29 -6.76 -10.79 0.77
N GLN A 30 -5.92 -11.78 1.07
CA GLN A 30 -6.15 -12.64 2.23
C GLN A 30 -5.80 -11.81 3.47
N PRO A 31 -6.77 -11.48 4.33
CA PRO A 31 -6.47 -10.70 5.53
C PRO A 31 -5.42 -11.44 6.37
N ILE A 32 -4.45 -10.70 6.88
CA ILE A 32 -3.38 -11.25 7.71
C ILE A 32 -4.01 -11.88 8.96
N LYS A 33 -4.07 -13.20 8.98
CA LYS A 33 -4.68 -13.96 10.07
C LYS A 33 -3.77 -14.04 11.32
N ARG A 34 -2.47 -13.77 11.16
CA ARG A 34 -1.48 -13.86 12.25
C ARG A 34 -1.23 -12.48 12.85
N GLN A 35 -1.10 -12.45 14.17
CA GLN A 35 -0.66 -11.25 14.86
C GLN A 35 0.80 -10.95 14.50
N LEU A 36 1.04 -9.72 14.07
CA LEU A 36 2.38 -9.26 13.71
C LEU A 36 3.19 -9.00 14.98
N ARG A 37 4.43 -9.50 15.02
CA ARG A 37 5.36 -9.18 16.08
C ARG A 37 6.03 -7.84 15.76
N ILE A 38 5.64 -6.79 16.46
CA ILE A 38 6.16 -5.45 16.26
C ILE A 38 7.18 -5.16 17.37
N ASN A 39 8.39 -4.80 17.00
CA ASN A 39 9.41 -4.40 17.97
C ASN A 39 9.03 -3.06 18.61
N GLN A 40 9.24 -2.96 19.91
CA GLN A 40 9.01 -1.72 20.63
C GLN A 40 10.29 -0.88 20.63
N PHE A 41 10.13 0.41 20.39
CA PHE A 41 11.20 1.40 20.40
C PHE A 41 11.02 2.36 21.59
N LYS A 42 12.12 3.00 22.01
CA LYS A 42 12.03 4.14 22.92
C LYS A 42 11.57 5.34 22.14
N TRP A 43 10.35 5.78 22.39
CA TRP A 43 9.75 6.91 21.72
C TRP A 43 9.98 8.20 22.52
N THR A 44 10.22 9.31 21.82
CA THR A 44 10.20 10.64 22.40
C THR A 44 8.76 11.05 22.76
N ASP A 45 8.60 12.10 23.57
CA ASP A 45 7.27 12.52 24.02
C ASP A 45 6.39 13.01 22.84
N ASN A 46 6.96 13.74 21.90
CA ASN A 46 6.25 14.14 20.67
C ASN A 46 5.81 12.92 19.82
N GLN A 47 6.64 11.88 19.75
CA GLN A 47 6.31 10.65 19.04
C GLN A 47 5.19 9.87 19.74
N LYS A 48 5.18 9.86 21.07
CA LYS A 48 4.07 9.30 21.88
C LYS A 48 2.76 10.05 21.67
N GLU A 49 2.83 11.37 21.58
CA GLU A 49 1.67 12.19 21.26
C GLU A 49 1.11 11.89 19.88
N PHE A 50 1.98 11.72 18.87
CA PHE A 50 1.56 11.26 17.55
C PHE A 50 0.81 9.93 17.62
N PHE A 51 1.28 8.96 18.40
CA PHE A 51 0.58 7.68 18.55
C PHE A 51 -0.78 7.83 19.23
N LYS A 52 -0.90 8.68 20.23
CA LYS A 52 -2.20 8.95 20.85
C LYS A 52 -3.21 9.48 19.84
N LEU A 53 -2.78 10.40 18.97
CA LEU A 53 -3.63 10.96 17.92
C LEU A 53 -3.92 9.93 16.82
N GLY A 54 -2.92 9.23 16.32
CA GLY A 54 -3.06 8.29 15.22
C GLY A 54 -3.84 7.01 15.57
N LEU A 55 -3.80 6.59 16.84
CA LEU A 55 -4.56 5.43 17.33
C LEU A 55 -5.95 5.80 17.85
N HIS A 56 -6.29 7.10 17.90
CA HIS A 56 -7.61 7.53 18.33
C HIS A 56 -8.70 7.03 17.38
N GLN A 57 -9.83 6.59 17.93
CA GLN A 57 -10.87 5.93 17.11
C GLN A 57 -11.55 6.89 16.12
N GLU A 58 -11.66 8.14 16.48
CA GLU A 58 -12.32 9.16 15.65
C GLU A 58 -11.38 9.83 14.64
N ALA A 59 -10.06 9.63 14.77
CA ALA A 59 -9.10 10.19 13.84
C ALA A 59 -9.19 9.47 12.47
N LYS A 60 -9.70 10.18 11.47
CA LYS A 60 -9.81 9.68 10.09
C LYS A 60 -8.60 10.05 9.24
N ILE A 61 -8.04 11.22 9.49
CA ILE A 61 -6.91 11.77 8.74
C ILE A 61 -5.96 12.39 9.75
N VAL A 62 -4.68 12.09 9.63
CA VAL A 62 -3.61 12.66 10.45
C VAL A 62 -2.53 13.23 9.54
N PHE A 63 -2.24 14.52 9.68
CA PHE A 63 -1.16 15.19 8.98
C PHE A 63 0.07 15.27 9.89
N VAL A 64 1.21 14.85 9.36
CA VAL A 64 2.48 14.84 10.09
C VAL A 64 3.46 15.79 9.41
N SER A 65 3.85 16.84 10.07
CA SER A 65 4.84 17.80 9.59
C SER A 65 6.05 17.85 10.52
N GLY A 66 7.20 18.15 9.97
CA GLY A 66 8.44 18.27 10.74
C GLY A 66 9.68 18.15 9.85
N PRO A 67 10.86 18.48 10.38
CA PRO A 67 12.12 18.43 9.65
C PRO A 67 12.48 17.01 9.19
N ALA A 68 13.40 16.90 8.23
CA ALA A 68 13.94 15.62 7.79
C ALA A 68 14.60 14.86 8.95
N GLY A 69 14.59 13.53 8.91
CA GLY A 69 15.23 12.69 9.93
C GLY A 69 14.44 12.51 11.23
N THR A 70 13.24 13.06 11.38
CA THR A 70 12.40 12.91 12.58
C THR A 70 11.55 11.64 12.61
N SER A 71 11.87 10.67 11.75
CA SER A 71 11.21 9.35 11.69
C SER A 71 9.70 9.39 11.37
N LYS A 72 9.21 10.41 10.67
CA LYS A 72 7.78 10.57 10.32
C LYS A 72 7.19 9.35 9.63
N SER A 73 7.87 8.87 8.58
CA SER A 73 7.43 7.70 7.82
C SER A 73 7.43 6.43 8.67
N LEU A 74 8.45 6.22 9.50
CA LEU A 74 8.52 5.09 10.43
C LEU A 74 7.35 5.11 11.42
N LEU A 75 7.05 6.28 12.00
CA LEU A 75 5.95 6.45 12.94
C LEU A 75 4.60 6.14 12.30
N SER A 76 4.39 6.63 11.07
CA SER A 76 3.15 6.40 10.33
C SER A 76 2.94 4.91 10.01
N VAL A 77 3.98 4.23 9.53
CA VAL A 77 3.92 2.78 9.27
C VAL A 77 3.71 2.00 10.56
N TYR A 78 4.43 2.34 11.63
CA TYR A 78 4.28 1.70 12.94
C TYR A 78 2.85 1.84 13.48
N CYS A 79 2.26 3.03 13.37
CA CYS A 79 0.88 3.28 13.74
C CYS A 79 -0.09 2.41 12.93
N GLY A 80 0.09 2.32 11.61
CA GLY A 80 -0.69 1.46 10.74
C GLY A 80 -0.60 -0.02 11.15
N LEU A 81 0.60 -0.53 11.43
CA LEU A 81 0.81 -1.90 11.88
C LEU A 81 0.12 -2.18 13.23
N GLN A 82 0.11 -1.21 14.14
CA GLN A 82 -0.62 -1.33 15.40
C GLN A 82 -2.14 -1.43 15.18
N LEU A 83 -2.69 -0.61 14.28
CA LEU A 83 -4.11 -0.66 13.92
C LEU A 83 -4.49 -1.99 13.28
N LEU A 84 -3.60 -2.56 12.46
CA LEU A 84 -3.79 -3.87 11.85
C LEU A 84 -3.78 -4.98 12.91
N ASN A 85 -2.82 -4.95 13.85
CA ASN A 85 -2.77 -5.91 14.95
C ASN A 85 -4.00 -5.85 15.87
N GLN A 86 -4.53 -4.64 16.09
CA GLN A 86 -5.77 -4.43 16.84
C GLN A 86 -7.03 -4.82 16.04
N LYS A 87 -6.86 -5.27 14.79
CA LYS A 87 -7.97 -5.63 13.88
C LYS A 87 -8.96 -4.48 13.65
N ARG A 88 -8.49 -3.25 13.78
CA ARG A 88 -9.30 -2.04 13.52
C ARG A 88 -9.34 -1.69 12.03
N VAL A 89 -8.35 -2.16 11.28
CA VAL A 89 -8.27 -2.05 9.81
C VAL A 89 -7.97 -3.44 9.24
N SER A 90 -8.43 -3.69 8.03
CA SER A 90 -8.20 -4.95 7.31
C SER A 90 -6.87 -4.97 6.60
N ASP A 91 -6.44 -3.82 6.08
CA ASP A 91 -5.30 -3.68 5.19
C ASP A 91 -4.58 -2.34 5.40
N ILE A 92 -3.34 -2.26 4.91
CA ILE A 92 -2.54 -1.04 4.87
C ILE A 92 -2.11 -0.80 3.44
N MET A 93 -2.34 0.42 2.94
CA MET A 93 -1.79 0.87 1.67
C MET A 93 -0.72 1.93 1.93
N TYR A 94 0.50 1.69 1.47
CA TYR A 94 1.59 2.65 1.53
C TYR A 94 1.80 3.30 0.16
N LEU A 95 1.56 4.61 0.09
CA LEU A 95 1.75 5.39 -1.12
C LEU A 95 2.95 6.32 -0.95
N ARG A 96 3.87 6.27 -1.89
CA ARG A 96 5.04 7.12 -1.94
C ARG A 96 5.08 7.85 -3.28
N SER A 97 5.30 9.17 -3.24
CA SER A 97 5.59 9.91 -4.46
C SER A 97 6.98 9.55 -4.97
N SER A 98 7.06 9.17 -6.24
CA SER A 98 8.31 8.89 -6.95
C SER A 98 8.76 10.06 -7.81
N VAL A 99 8.10 11.21 -7.70
CA VAL A 99 8.44 12.40 -8.47
C VAL A 99 9.71 13.03 -7.89
N GLU A 100 10.74 13.17 -8.72
CA GLU A 100 11.91 13.97 -8.37
C GLU A 100 11.46 15.42 -8.11
N SER A 101 11.79 15.96 -6.93
CA SER A 101 11.67 17.40 -6.74
C SER A 101 12.67 18.09 -7.67
N ALA A 102 12.27 19.19 -8.29
CA ALA A 102 13.04 19.90 -9.34
C ALA A 102 14.49 20.22 -8.93
N ASP A 103 14.78 20.26 -7.63
CA ASP A 103 16.09 20.64 -7.08
C ASP A 103 16.94 19.45 -6.54
N GLN A 104 16.39 18.25 -6.45
CA GLN A 104 17.11 17.08 -5.96
C GLN A 104 16.96 15.90 -6.91
N ARG A 105 17.96 15.71 -7.76
CA ARG A 105 18.08 14.48 -8.54
C ARG A 105 18.22 13.28 -7.58
N LEU A 106 17.70 12.11 -7.98
CA LEU A 106 17.76 10.83 -7.25
C LEU A 106 19.20 10.33 -6.96
N GLY A 107 20.13 11.25 -6.74
CA GLY A 107 21.49 11.00 -6.32
C GLY A 107 22.37 10.32 -7.38
N TYR A 108 23.66 10.22 -7.07
CA TYR A 108 24.71 9.64 -7.90
C TYR A 108 24.71 8.10 -7.96
N LEU A 109 23.70 7.41 -7.43
CA LEU A 109 23.64 5.95 -7.54
C LEU A 109 23.44 5.55 -9.00
N PRO A 110 24.24 4.62 -9.54
CA PRO A 110 24.06 4.11 -10.90
C PRO A 110 22.70 3.36 -10.99
N GLY A 111 22.03 3.50 -12.10
CA GLY A 111 20.76 2.86 -12.37
C GLY A 111 19.66 3.83 -12.82
N ASN A 112 18.62 3.30 -13.43
CA ASN A 112 17.44 4.05 -13.86
C ASN A 112 16.57 4.44 -12.66
N ALA A 113 15.62 5.38 -12.85
CA ALA A 113 14.72 5.84 -11.80
C ALA A 113 13.95 4.69 -11.14
N ASP A 114 13.49 3.71 -11.91
CA ASP A 114 12.75 2.53 -11.42
C ASP A 114 13.61 1.63 -10.53
N GLU A 115 14.90 1.45 -10.89
CA GLU A 115 15.84 0.66 -10.08
C GLU A 115 16.20 1.35 -8.76
N LYS A 116 16.24 2.68 -8.75
CA LYS A 116 16.52 3.48 -7.53
C LYS A 116 15.34 3.55 -6.57
N LEU A 117 14.14 3.26 -7.04
CA LEU A 117 12.90 3.29 -6.27
C LEU A 117 12.43 1.90 -5.81
N ALA A 118 13.11 0.83 -6.24
CA ALA A 118 12.82 -0.55 -5.88
C ALA A 118 13.35 -0.91 -4.47
N TYR A 119 12.79 -0.25 -3.43
CA TYR A 119 13.04 -0.60 -2.01
C TYR A 119 11.73 -0.97 -1.34
#